data_28c87c85256f2230d57b2855e6263b14
#
_entry.id   28c87c85256f2230d57b2855e6263b14
#
_cell.length_a   1.000
_cell.length_b   1.000
_cell.length_c   1.000
_cell.angle_alpha   90.00
_cell.angle_beta   90.00
_cell.angle_gamma   90.00
#
_symmetry.space_group_name_H-M   'P 1'
#
loop_
_entity.id
_entity.type
_entity.pdbx_description
1 polymer ?
#
loop_
_entity_poly.entity_id
_entity_poly.type
_entity_poly.pdbx_seq_one_letter_code
_entity_poly.pdbx_strand_id
1 'polypeptide(L)'
;MITAAHCVLTDDTSEYRLETGVQDTRRTEAERTHRLESILKYPAYNIKRNRGIDNDIALIKLSDPVEFTEDTQPINLFDGDTITESDGIIVGWGLENGEWNGKPTHELKKAEMPLRSNNECKEMLNTVMGNRFENGRFVTIRKRHLCAGHDEGAIDGCKVGIFNWNTYL
;
A
#
# COMPACT_ATOMS: atom_id res chain seq x y z
N MET A 1 -2.49 -3.22 13.66
CA MET A 1 -2.61 -2.58 12.33
C MET A 1 -1.92 -3.45 11.30
N ILE A 2 -2.41 -3.47 10.05
CA ILE A 2 -1.75 -4.17 8.93
C ILE A 2 -0.96 -3.16 8.11
N THR A 3 0.22 -3.55 7.62
CA THR A 3 1.10 -2.72 6.79
C THR A 3 1.87 -3.58 5.79
N ALA A 4 2.54 -2.97 4.82
CA ALA A 4 3.48 -3.67 3.96
C ALA A 4 4.82 -3.90 4.69
N ALA A 5 5.42 -5.08 4.51
CA ALA A 5 6.67 -5.40 5.18
C ALA A 5 7.83 -4.50 4.71
N HIS A 6 7.80 -4.02 3.46
CA HIS A 6 8.82 -3.09 2.95
C HIS A 6 8.76 -1.70 3.61
N CYS A 7 7.65 -1.34 4.25
CA CYS A 7 7.53 -0.08 4.99
C CYS A 7 8.18 -0.12 6.37
N VAL A 8 8.44 -1.32 6.89
CA VAL A 8 9.00 -1.53 8.23
C VAL A 8 10.28 -2.35 8.13
N LEU A 9 11.32 -1.75 7.55
CA LEU A 9 12.57 -2.45 7.21
C LEU A 9 13.35 -2.92 8.42
N THR A 10 13.36 -2.16 9.50
CA THR A 10 14.00 -2.51 10.75
C THR A 10 12.99 -3.10 11.74
N ASP A 11 13.49 -3.77 12.78
CA ASP A 11 12.66 -4.25 13.88
C ASP A 11 12.70 -3.28 15.08
N ASP A 12 13.45 -2.18 14.95
CA ASP A 12 13.50 -1.12 15.94
C ASP A 12 12.23 -0.27 15.85
N THR A 13 11.32 -0.49 16.78
CA THR A 13 10.04 0.22 16.83
C THR A 13 10.18 1.72 17.08
N SER A 14 11.32 2.17 17.61
CA SER A 14 11.58 3.59 17.88
C SER A 14 11.82 4.42 16.62
N GLU A 15 12.15 3.76 15.49
CA GLU A 15 12.33 4.41 14.19
C GLU A 15 11.00 4.77 13.51
N TYR A 16 9.88 4.31 14.07
CA TYR A 16 8.56 4.48 13.45
C TYR A 16 7.62 5.25 14.35
N ARG A 17 6.79 6.03 13.71
CA ARG A 17 5.67 6.73 14.32
C ARG A 17 4.42 6.44 13.51
N LEU A 18 3.35 6.10 14.18
CA LEU A 18 2.05 5.89 13.58
C LEU A 18 1.13 7.04 13.98
N GLU A 19 0.44 7.59 13.02
CA GLU A 19 -0.55 8.64 13.25
C GLU A 19 -1.90 8.18 12.71
N THR A 20 -2.98 8.50 13.42
CA THR A 20 -4.36 8.19 13.03
C THR A 20 -5.15 9.45 12.73
N GLY A 21 -6.21 9.34 11.92
CA GLY A 21 -7.10 10.47 11.61
C GLY A 21 -6.42 11.63 10.88
N VAL A 22 -5.30 11.38 10.18
CA VAL A 22 -4.52 12.41 9.49
C VAL A 22 -5.13 12.67 8.11
N GLN A 23 -5.58 13.89 7.86
CA GLN A 23 -5.99 14.36 6.53
C GLN A 23 -4.94 15.26 5.89
N ASP A 24 -4.19 16.01 6.70
CA ASP A 24 -3.12 16.91 6.25
C ASP A 24 -1.83 16.61 7.03
N THR A 25 -0.82 16.12 6.35
CA THR A 25 0.47 15.72 6.95
C THR A 25 1.26 16.87 7.59
N ARG A 26 0.86 18.12 7.36
CA ARG A 26 1.43 19.30 8.04
C ARG A 26 0.85 19.53 9.43
N ARG A 27 -0.25 18.85 9.75
CA ARG A 27 -0.97 18.97 11.02
C ARG A 27 -0.81 17.68 11.80
N THR A 28 0.15 17.67 12.70
CA THR A 28 0.41 16.55 13.59
C THR A 28 -0.14 16.88 14.98
N GLU A 29 -1.01 16.04 15.49
CA GLU A 29 -1.55 16.16 16.85
C GLU A 29 -0.93 15.04 17.70
N ALA A 30 -0.42 15.40 18.88
CA ALA A 30 0.27 14.44 19.76
C ALA A 30 -0.69 13.30 20.19
N GLU A 31 -1.97 13.60 20.37
CA GLU A 31 -2.99 12.65 20.78
C GLU A 31 -3.31 11.59 19.71
N ARG A 32 -2.98 11.90 18.46
CA ARG A 32 -3.16 10.99 17.31
C ARG A 32 -1.89 10.19 16.99
N THR A 33 -0.83 10.39 17.77
CA THR A 33 0.47 9.72 17.56
C THR A 33 0.59 8.52 18.49
N HIS A 34 0.86 7.36 17.92
CA HIS A 34 0.95 6.10 18.64
C HIS A 34 2.36 5.51 18.54
N ARG A 35 2.82 4.94 19.64
CA ARG A 35 4.07 4.17 19.69
C ARG A 35 3.82 2.73 19.27
N LEU A 36 4.81 2.14 18.62
CA LEU A 36 4.80 0.74 18.25
C LEU A 36 5.37 -0.09 19.40
N GLU A 37 4.66 -1.12 19.81
CA GLU A 37 5.15 -2.13 20.75
C GLU A 37 5.99 -3.18 20.01
N SER A 38 5.49 -3.69 18.88
CA SER A 38 6.19 -4.69 18.09
C SER A 38 5.78 -4.68 16.62
N ILE A 39 6.66 -5.21 15.78
CA ILE A 39 6.46 -5.38 14.35
C ILE A 39 6.63 -6.87 14.03
N LEU A 40 5.66 -7.46 13.35
CA LEU A 40 5.69 -8.84 12.88
C LEU A 40 5.58 -8.89 11.37
N LYS A 41 6.69 -9.05 10.68
CA LYS A 41 6.73 -9.26 9.23
C LYS A 41 6.32 -10.68 8.87
N TYR A 42 5.68 -10.87 7.73
CA TYR A 42 5.40 -12.23 7.26
C TYR A 42 6.71 -13.01 7.12
N PRO A 43 6.82 -14.24 7.68
CA PRO A 43 8.10 -14.95 7.77
C PRO A 43 8.77 -15.23 6.42
N ALA A 44 7.99 -15.37 5.35
CA ALA A 44 8.52 -15.59 4.01
C ALA A 44 8.78 -14.30 3.22
N TYR A 45 8.61 -13.13 3.83
CA TYR A 45 8.98 -11.87 3.21
C TYR A 45 10.51 -11.79 3.03
N ASN A 46 10.95 -11.47 1.83
CA ASN A 46 12.37 -11.31 1.54
C ASN A 46 12.59 -10.28 0.42
N ILE A 47 12.99 -9.09 0.80
CA ILE A 47 13.21 -7.97 -0.12
C ILE A 47 14.28 -8.27 -1.19
N LYS A 48 15.30 -9.05 -0.84
CA LYS A 48 16.41 -9.37 -1.75
C LYS A 48 16.01 -10.43 -2.77
N ARG A 49 15.23 -11.42 -2.35
CA ARG A 49 14.87 -12.57 -3.19
C ARG A 49 13.75 -12.25 -4.18
N ASN A 50 12.71 -11.54 -3.73
CA ASN A 50 11.50 -11.30 -4.51
C ASN A 50 11.31 -9.82 -4.85
N ARG A 51 12.33 -8.99 -4.70
CA ARG A 51 12.26 -7.51 -4.83
C ARG A 51 11.18 -6.89 -3.94
N GLY A 52 10.81 -7.54 -2.84
CA GLY A 52 9.80 -7.06 -1.92
C GLY A 52 8.35 -7.15 -2.42
N ILE A 53 8.08 -7.83 -3.53
CA ILE A 53 6.72 -7.89 -4.10
C ILE A 53 5.88 -9.01 -3.50
N ASP A 54 6.51 -10.13 -3.12
CA ASP A 54 5.80 -11.32 -2.63
C ASP A 54 5.83 -11.39 -1.11
N ASN A 55 4.68 -11.71 -0.49
CA ASN A 55 4.51 -11.77 0.96
C ASN A 55 4.81 -10.43 1.68
N ASP A 56 4.57 -9.33 1.00
CA ASP A 56 4.86 -7.98 1.47
C ASP A 56 3.78 -7.48 2.43
N ILE A 57 3.69 -8.14 3.58
CA ILE A 57 2.73 -7.83 4.64
C ILE A 57 3.39 -7.90 6.00
N ALA A 58 3.02 -7.00 6.90
CA ALA A 58 3.42 -6.99 8.30
C ALA A 58 2.25 -6.59 9.21
N LEU A 59 2.32 -7.02 10.45
CA LEU A 59 1.45 -6.58 11.52
C LEU A 59 2.21 -5.66 12.46
N ILE A 60 1.57 -4.59 12.86
CA ILE A 60 2.08 -3.69 13.89
C ILE A 60 1.16 -3.78 15.10
N LYS A 61 1.76 -4.06 16.27
CA LYS A 61 1.11 -3.92 17.55
C LYS A 61 1.47 -2.57 18.14
N LEU A 62 0.46 -1.82 18.57
CA LEU A 62 0.64 -0.54 19.23
C LEU A 62 0.81 -0.73 20.73
N SER A 63 1.55 0.17 21.38
CA SER A 63 1.73 0.15 22.83
C SER A 63 0.43 0.43 23.57
N ASP A 64 -0.41 1.28 23.01
CA ASP A 64 -1.69 1.68 23.59
C ASP A 64 -2.82 1.46 22.58
N PRO A 65 -4.04 1.16 23.02
CA PRO A 65 -5.20 1.08 22.14
C PRO A 65 -5.46 2.41 21.42
N VAL A 66 -5.91 2.31 20.17
CA VAL A 66 -6.41 3.49 19.43
C VAL A 66 -7.80 3.85 19.92
N GLU A 67 -7.99 5.10 20.26
CA GLU A 67 -9.32 5.64 20.50
C GLU A 67 -10.04 5.87 19.18
N PHE A 68 -11.20 5.25 19.00
CA PHE A 68 -11.98 5.40 17.78
C PHE A 68 -12.82 6.69 17.88
N THR A 69 -12.77 7.46 16.80
CA THR A 69 -13.48 8.73 16.63
C THR A 69 -14.22 8.73 15.30
N GLU A 70 -14.87 9.80 14.92
CA GLU A 70 -15.47 9.94 13.58
C GLU A 70 -14.43 9.83 12.47
N ASP A 71 -13.21 10.34 12.70
CA ASP A 71 -12.11 10.34 11.72
C ASP A 71 -11.20 9.10 11.81
N THR A 72 -11.38 8.28 12.84
CA THR A 72 -10.52 7.11 13.08
C THR A 72 -11.37 5.91 13.45
N GLN A 73 -11.56 5.01 12.51
CA GLN A 73 -12.37 3.81 12.66
C GLN A 73 -11.61 2.58 12.14
N PRO A 74 -11.88 1.38 12.69
CA PRO A 74 -11.37 0.16 12.09
C PRO A 74 -12.08 -0.11 10.76
N ILE A 75 -11.34 -0.60 9.78
CA ILE A 75 -11.94 -1.08 8.54
C ILE A 75 -12.14 -2.60 8.60
N ASN A 76 -13.23 -3.06 8.02
CA ASN A 76 -13.47 -4.49 7.87
C ASN A 76 -12.53 -5.08 6.83
N LEU A 77 -11.95 -6.24 7.12
CA LEU A 77 -11.22 -7.00 6.14
C LEU A 77 -12.21 -7.67 5.17
N PHE A 78 -11.81 -7.73 3.90
CA PHE A 78 -12.55 -8.51 2.93
C PHE A 78 -12.41 -10.01 3.26
N ASP A 79 -13.52 -10.71 3.39
CA ASP A 79 -13.60 -12.12 3.76
C ASP A 79 -14.07 -13.03 2.61
N GLY A 80 -14.20 -12.47 1.41
CA GLY A 80 -14.60 -13.22 0.21
C GLY A 80 -13.42 -13.89 -0.49
N ASP A 81 -13.72 -14.97 -1.19
CA ASP A 81 -12.71 -15.75 -1.94
C ASP A 81 -12.28 -15.08 -3.25
N THR A 82 -13.11 -14.24 -3.81
CA THR A 82 -12.88 -13.63 -5.12
C THR A 82 -13.45 -12.22 -5.18
N ILE A 83 -12.61 -11.26 -5.52
CA ILE A 83 -13.05 -9.92 -5.86
C ILE A 83 -13.38 -9.94 -7.35
N THR A 84 -14.66 -9.84 -7.67
CA THR A 84 -15.15 -9.78 -9.05
C THR A 84 -15.59 -8.37 -9.38
N GLU A 85 -15.12 -7.86 -10.52
CA GLU A 85 -15.59 -6.66 -11.22
C GLU A 85 -16.23 -5.58 -10.33
N SER A 86 -15.44 -5.00 -9.48
CA SER A 86 -15.83 -3.85 -8.65
C SER A 86 -14.74 -2.79 -8.71
N ASP A 87 -15.13 -1.56 -8.47
CA ASP A 87 -14.16 -0.50 -8.29
C ASP A 87 -13.68 -0.48 -6.83
N GLY A 88 -12.37 -0.36 -6.66
CA GLY A 88 -11.75 -0.07 -5.39
C GLY A 88 -11.54 1.44 -5.21
N ILE A 89 -11.31 1.86 -3.99
CA ILE A 89 -10.88 3.22 -3.70
C ILE A 89 -9.46 3.17 -3.16
N ILE A 90 -8.55 3.85 -3.85
CA ILE A 90 -7.21 4.09 -3.33
C ILE A 90 -7.18 5.45 -2.62
N VAL A 91 -6.52 5.49 -1.47
CA VAL A 91 -6.34 6.73 -0.71
C VAL A 91 -4.87 6.89 -0.33
N GLY A 92 -4.38 8.13 -0.29
CA GLY A 92 -2.99 8.39 0.06
C GLY A 92 -2.56 9.82 -0.19
N TRP A 93 -1.30 10.10 0.10
CA TRP A 93 -0.65 11.40 -0.11
C TRP A 93 0.37 11.35 -1.26
N GLY A 94 0.12 10.52 -2.26
CA GLY A 94 0.99 10.33 -3.42
C GLY A 94 1.10 11.55 -4.31
N LEU A 95 1.84 11.40 -5.42
CA LEU A 95 2.03 12.46 -6.42
C LEU A 95 0.72 12.69 -7.19
N GLU A 96 0.30 13.95 -7.32
CA GLU A 96 -0.95 14.28 -8.02
C GLU A 96 -0.86 14.07 -9.53
N ASN A 97 0.30 14.28 -10.13
CA ASN A 97 0.44 14.35 -11.59
C ASN A 97 1.26 13.21 -12.20
N GLY A 98 1.63 12.19 -11.43
CA GLY A 98 2.44 11.07 -11.93
C GLY A 98 3.84 11.47 -12.44
N GLU A 99 4.23 12.72 -12.30
CA GLU A 99 5.54 13.19 -12.74
C GLU A 99 6.64 12.64 -11.84
N TRP A 100 7.70 12.14 -12.44
CA TRP A 100 8.83 11.53 -11.74
C TRP A 100 9.47 12.45 -10.67
N ASN A 101 9.39 13.76 -10.87
CA ASN A 101 9.91 14.79 -9.99
C ASN A 101 8.82 15.50 -9.18
N GLY A 102 7.59 15.02 -9.21
CA GLY A 102 6.48 15.58 -8.45
C GLY A 102 6.72 15.51 -6.95
N LYS A 103 6.07 16.39 -6.20
CA LYS A 103 6.10 16.34 -4.73
C LYS A 103 4.84 15.64 -4.24
N PRO A 104 4.93 14.80 -3.19
CA PRO A 104 3.75 14.25 -2.53
C PRO A 104 2.83 15.40 -2.07
N THR A 105 1.53 15.16 -2.14
CA THR A 105 0.56 16.08 -1.56
C THR A 105 0.58 16.01 -0.03
N HIS A 106 0.24 17.10 0.62
CA HIS A 106 0.04 17.08 2.06
C HIS A 106 -1.39 16.71 2.45
N GLU A 107 -2.33 16.90 1.54
CA GLU A 107 -3.74 16.60 1.75
C GLU A 107 -4.05 15.17 1.29
N LEU A 108 -4.80 14.43 2.10
CA LEU A 108 -5.24 13.08 1.76
C LEU A 108 -6.11 13.12 0.50
N LYS A 109 -5.74 12.34 -0.49
CA LYS A 109 -6.48 12.20 -1.75
C LYS A 109 -7.09 10.80 -1.85
N LYS A 110 -8.16 10.69 -2.61
CA LYS A 110 -8.77 9.42 -2.99
C LYS A 110 -9.02 9.37 -4.48
N ALA A 111 -8.95 8.17 -5.04
CA ALA A 111 -9.32 7.91 -6.41
C ALA A 111 -10.03 6.56 -6.54
N GLU A 112 -10.98 6.48 -7.44
CA GLU A 112 -11.57 5.21 -7.84
C GLU A 112 -10.59 4.46 -8.73
N MET A 113 -10.48 3.15 -8.52
CA MET A 113 -9.52 2.29 -9.19
C MET A 113 -10.20 1.00 -9.61
N PRO A 114 -10.38 0.73 -10.90
CA PRO A 114 -10.99 -0.51 -11.34
C PRO A 114 -10.14 -1.70 -10.94
N LEU A 115 -10.78 -2.69 -10.33
CA LEU A 115 -10.15 -3.95 -9.99
C LEU A 115 -10.04 -4.82 -11.24
N ARG A 116 -8.95 -5.52 -11.39
CA ARG A 116 -8.62 -6.34 -12.55
C ARG A 116 -8.37 -7.77 -12.15
N SER A 117 -8.71 -8.69 -13.02
CA SER A 117 -8.31 -10.08 -12.82
C SER A 117 -6.77 -10.21 -12.91
N ASN A 118 -6.23 -11.22 -12.24
CA ASN A 118 -4.80 -11.50 -12.30
C ASN A 118 -4.31 -11.85 -13.71
N ASN A 119 -5.18 -12.31 -14.59
CA ASN A 119 -4.83 -12.59 -15.99
C ASN A 119 -4.72 -11.30 -16.80
N GLU A 120 -5.71 -10.41 -16.72
CA GLU A 120 -5.63 -9.08 -17.33
C GLU A 120 -4.39 -8.33 -16.86
N CYS A 121 -4.12 -8.37 -15.55
CA CYS A 121 -2.93 -7.74 -14.98
C CYS A 121 -1.62 -8.28 -15.58
N LYS A 122 -1.53 -9.59 -15.80
CA LYS A 122 -0.36 -10.20 -16.48
C LYS A 122 -0.22 -9.74 -17.92
N GLU A 123 -1.34 -9.66 -18.64
CA GLU A 123 -1.36 -9.21 -20.04
C GLU A 123 -0.95 -7.75 -20.15
N MET A 124 -1.51 -6.88 -19.31
CA MET A 124 -1.14 -5.47 -19.25
C MET A 124 0.34 -5.28 -18.92
N LEU A 125 0.85 -5.98 -17.91
CA LEU A 125 2.26 -5.90 -17.55
C LEU A 125 3.17 -6.41 -18.68
N ASN A 126 2.80 -7.47 -19.37
CA ASN A 126 3.55 -7.97 -20.52
C ASN A 126 3.53 -6.97 -21.68
N THR A 127 2.43 -6.28 -21.91
CA THR A 127 2.31 -5.28 -22.97
C THR A 127 3.15 -4.04 -22.66
N VAL A 128 3.06 -3.52 -21.45
CA VAL A 128 3.77 -2.29 -21.04
C VAL A 128 5.27 -2.53 -20.84
N MET A 129 5.63 -3.72 -20.37
CA MET A 129 7.01 -4.05 -19.98
C MET A 129 7.73 -4.96 -21.00
N GLY A 130 7.03 -5.39 -22.07
CA GLY A 130 7.39 -6.45 -23.01
C GLY A 130 8.87 -6.61 -23.33
N ASN A 131 9.57 -5.56 -23.74
CA ASN A 131 11.00 -5.64 -24.10
C ASN A 131 11.96 -5.09 -23.04
N ARG A 132 11.47 -4.56 -21.92
CA ARG A 132 12.34 -3.99 -20.88
C ARG A 132 12.86 -5.02 -19.88
N PHE A 133 12.37 -6.25 -19.95
CA PHE A 133 12.81 -7.36 -19.10
C PHE A 133 13.71 -8.38 -19.81
N GLU A 134 14.54 -7.96 -20.74
CA GLU A 134 15.55 -8.82 -21.39
C GLU A 134 16.49 -9.54 -20.41
N ASN A 135 16.44 -9.21 -19.11
CA ASN A 135 17.25 -9.84 -18.07
C ASN A 135 16.47 -10.85 -17.18
N GLY A 136 15.34 -11.40 -17.65
CA GLY A 136 14.66 -12.53 -17.00
C GLY A 136 14.02 -12.24 -15.64
N ARG A 137 13.64 -10.98 -15.37
CA ARG A 137 13.08 -10.57 -14.08
C ARG A 137 11.61 -10.25 -14.20
N PHE A 138 10.77 -11.25 -14.32
CA PHE A 138 9.32 -11.11 -14.39
C PHE A 138 8.72 -10.81 -13.02
N VAL A 139 7.81 -9.83 -12.98
CA VAL A 139 6.87 -9.71 -11.86
C VAL A 139 5.89 -10.87 -11.96
N THR A 140 5.91 -11.76 -10.99
CA THR A 140 4.99 -12.89 -10.97
C THR A 140 3.70 -12.51 -10.26
N ILE A 141 2.62 -12.32 -11.00
CA ILE A 141 1.29 -12.13 -10.42
C ILE A 141 0.77 -13.49 -9.95
N ARG A 142 0.43 -13.58 -8.66
CA ARG A 142 -0.10 -14.77 -8.00
C ARG A 142 -1.55 -14.54 -7.59
N LYS A 143 -2.29 -15.60 -7.28
CA LYS A 143 -3.71 -15.54 -6.83
C LYS A 143 -3.94 -14.63 -5.61
N ARG A 144 -2.94 -14.47 -4.76
CA ARG A 144 -3.00 -13.60 -3.56
C ARG A 144 -2.69 -12.13 -3.83
N HIS A 145 -2.38 -11.74 -5.06
CA HIS A 145 -2.21 -10.35 -5.43
C HIS A 145 -3.55 -9.78 -5.88
N LEU A 146 -3.88 -8.62 -5.37
CA LEU A 146 -4.95 -7.79 -5.91
C LEU A 146 -4.35 -6.91 -7.00
N CYS A 147 -5.01 -6.87 -8.13
CA CYS A 147 -4.64 -6.02 -9.24
C CYS A 147 -5.69 -4.93 -9.43
N ALA A 148 -5.24 -3.69 -9.57
CA ALA A 148 -6.09 -2.55 -9.85
C ALA A 148 -5.36 -1.56 -10.77
N GLY A 149 -6.10 -0.86 -11.61
CA GLY A 149 -5.51 0.14 -12.49
C GLY A 149 -6.40 0.51 -13.66
N HIS A 150 -6.19 1.72 -14.19
CA HIS A 150 -6.82 2.18 -15.40
C HIS A 150 -6.01 1.79 -16.64
N ASP A 151 -6.68 1.46 -17.73
CA ASP A 151 -6.02 1.06 -19.00
C ASP A 151 -5.14 2.18 -19.57
N GLU A 152 -5.56 3.42 -19.37
CA GLU A 152 -4.86 4.61 -19.87
C GLU A 152 -3.73 5.07 -18.94
N GLY A 153 -3.53 4.43 -17.79
CA GLY A 153 -2.46 4.78 -16.86
C GLY A 153 -2.61 6.17 -16.21
N ALA A 154 -3.80 6.74 -16.27
CA ALA A 154 -4.06 8.10 -15.77
C ALA A 154 -3.99 8.24 -14.26
N ILE A 155 -4.22 7.15 -13.53
CA ILE A 155 -4.16 7.08 -12.07
C ILE A 155 -3.29 5.90 -11.70
N ASP A 156 -2.19 6.16 -11.03
CA ASP A 156 -1.25 5.15 -10.59
C ASP A 156 -1.02 5.29 -9.08
N GLY A 157 -0.89 4.17 -8.42
CA GLY A 157 -0.40 4.06 -7.05
C GLY A 157 1.09 4.41 -6.92
N CYS A 158 1.54 5.36 -7.63
CA CYS A 158 2.82 6.05 -7.73
C CYS A 158 4.13 5.45 -7.17
N LYS A 159 5.18 5.77 -7.88
CA LYS A 159 6.53 5.20 -7.80
C LYS A 159 7.38 5.60 -6.59
N VAL A 160 7.11 6.66 -5.89
CA VAL A 160 7.95 7.14 -4.77
C VAL A 160 7.10 8.03 -3.85
N GLY A 161 6.19 7.49 -3.24
CA GLY A 161 5.59 8.08 -2.07
C GLY A 161 5.55 6.97 -1.05
N ILE A 162 5.53 7.32 0.14
CA ILE A 162 5.17 6.42 1.22
C ILE A 162 3.75 5.95 0.91
N PHE A 163 3.62 5.04 -0.09
CA PHE A 163 2.41 4.26 -0.23
C PHE A 163 2.42 3.27 0.91
N ASN A 164 1.88 3.72 1.96
CA ASN A 164 1.24 2.80 2.84
C ASN A 164 0.10 2.16 2.05
N TRP A 165 0.36 1.05 1.39
CA TRP A 165 -0.66 0.10 0.94
C TRP A 165 -1.51 -0.39 2.13
N ASN A 166 -1.44 0.33 3.21
CA ASN A 166 -1.80 -0.11 4.53
C ASN A 166 -3.15 0.29 4.96
N THR A 167 -3.89 0.90 4.13
CA THR A 167 -5.03 1.44 4.78
C THR A 167 -6.31 0.72 4.48
N TYR A 168 -6.39 -0.17 3.53
CA TYR A 168 -7.71 -0.75 3.28
C TYR A 168 -7.61 -2.12 2.61
N LEU A 169 -7.43 -3.11 3.44
CA LEU A 169 -8.02 -4.44 3.26
C LEU A 169 -8.92 -4.72 4.41
#